data_2cd890bdbbb7ca689bb02137460f4829
#
_entry.id   2cd890bdbbb7ca689bb02137460f4829
#
_cell.length_a   1.000
_cell.length_b   1.000
_cell.length_c   1.000
_cell.angle_alpha   90.00
_cell.angle_beta   90.00
_cell.angle_gamma   90.00
#
_symmetry.space_group_name_H-M   'P 1'
#
loop_
_entity.id
_entity.type
_entity.pdbx_description
1 polymer ?
#
loop_
_entity_poly.entity_id
_entity_poly.type
_entity_poly.pdbx_seq_one_letter_code
_entity_poly.pdbx_strand_id
1 'polypeptide(L)'
;EDGGNPQSAQAEDQNTTENNNADKTKDNESYSKTVDGTTVTLSEVYCNEMALYLSMTIHTEDKFPDTFITSDGKPNIMLSENSTVKYDYMDEKSNLFNAYLDGKMLDDNTYAGVLRIPVEDMTVDDAGWTKFYEVRNAFFKEKGIDVDSEDFSFDKLAQALGMDEYSDENLPQVGGPAISDYVKDIKVPDRFAMELDLKDIVGTLPDDQDTTPDIPQDLRDEYNQKMAEHGISTDDADYESLTEEQKNLEHQFFTEMWNEYFERYPEANEGNNRYNSWTLKGDWKFNVDVEKNTSDTVKKDVNVVDENGDGVLSITKTPFEITMKMQDPEAKYFAVMLDANGDIMPYGGVANSNADTYAIQDRDISTVYIYLCDYYEYMDELKGQQNFDNPTKEDGQKWKKLLEENAKYHKTLHF
;
A
#
# COMPACT_ATOMS: atom_id res chain seq x y z
N GLU A 1 -41.57 38.14 -58.62
CA GLU A 1 -40.66 39.25 -58.35
C GLU A 1 -40.09 39.04 -56.95
N ASP A 2 -38.85 38.69 -56.96
CA ASP A 2 -37.77 38.85 -55.95
C ASP A 2 -38.04 38.39 -54.51
N GLY A 3 -37.49 37.39 -54.05
CA GLY A 3 -36.24 36.73 -54.25
C GLY A 3 -35.19 37.18 -53.21
N GLY A 4 -35.24 36.91 -51.97
CA GLY A 4 -34.25 37.29 -50.99
C GLY A 4 -34.02 36.19 -49.95
N ASN A 5 -32.91 35.47 -50.12
CA ASN A 5 -32.38 34.52 -49.22
C ASN A 5 -31.65 35.24 -48.06
N PRO A 6 -31.91 34.96 -46.78
CA PRO A 6 -31.03 35.42 -45.71
C PRO A 6 -30.05 34.31 -45.31
N GLN A 7 -28.79 34.66 -45.39
CA GLN A 7 -27.62 33.96 -44.89
C GLN A 7 -27.74 33.63 -43.41
N SER A 8 -27.41 32.40 -43.09
CA SER A 8 -27.14 31.90 -41.74
C SER A 8 -25.90 32.57 -41.15
N ALA A 9 -26.06 33.27 -40.02
CA ALA A 9 -24.98 33.72 -39.20
C ALA A 9 -24.41 32.55 -38.38
N GLN A 10 -23.15 32.27 -38.59
CA GLN A 10 -22.33 31.44 -37.69
C GLN A 10 -22.11 32.20 -36.39
N ALA A 11 -22.52 31.63 -35.29
CA ALA A 11 -22.05 32.03 -33.98
C ALA A 11 -20.75 31.25 -33.70
N GLU A 12 -19.64 31.95 -33.70
CA GLU A 12 -18.37 31.50 -33.16
C GLU A 12 -18.47 31.50 -31.63
N ASP A 13 -18.48 30.33 -31.08
CA ASP A 13 -18.28 30.16 -29.63
C ASP A 13 -16.79 29.95 -29.37
N GLN A 14 -16.08 31.05 -29.11
CA GLN A 14 -14.71 31.06 -28.63
C GLN A 14 -14.76 31.03 -27.10
N ASN A 15 -14.56 29.87 -26.51
CA ASN A 15 -14.03 29.78 -25.17
C ASN A 15 -13.24 28.48 -24.98
N THR A 16 -12.11 28.40 -25.68
CA THR A 16 -11.03 27.48 -25.35
C THR A 16 -10.12 28.20 -24.36
N THR A 17 -10.25 27.85 -23.13
CA THR A 17 -9.22 28.15 -22.13
C THR A 17 -7.97 27.35 -22.53
N GLU A 18 -7.02 28.02 -23.18
CA GLU A 18 -5.72 27.49 -23.42
C GLU A 18 -5.02 27.27 -22.05
N ASN A 19 -5.04 26.04 -21.58
CA ASN A 19 -4.07 25.57 -20.63
C ASN A 19 -2.72 25.52 -21.37
N ASN A 20 -1.89 26.53 -21.11
CA ASN A 20 -0.50 26.57 -21.51
C ASN A 20 0.29 25.46 -20.78
N ASN A 21 0.20 24.25 -21.27
CA ASN A 21 1.21 23.21 -21.13
C ASN A 21 1.94 23.09 -22.46
N ALA A 22 2.59 24.18 -22.85
CA ALA A 22 3.51 24.18 -23.98
C ALA A 22 4.85 23.66 -23.47
N ASP A 23 5.11 22.42 -23.70
CA ASP A 23 6.35 21.79 -24.19
C ASP A 23 6.35 20.27 -23.92
N LYS A 24 5.29 19.58 -24.37
CA LYS A 24 5.23 18.11 -24.32
C LYS A 24 5.20 17.48 -25.71
N THR A 25 5.99 18.00 -26.63
CA THR A 25 6.24 17.36 -27.92
C THR A 25 7.69 16.87 -28.00
N LYS A 26 8.11 16.07 -27.02
CA LYS A 26 9.23 15.14 -27.17
C LYS A 26 8.67 13.74 -27.11
N ASP A 27 8.55 13.16 -28.28
CA ASP A 27 8.37 11.73 -28.57
C ASP A 27 7.37 10.94 -27.69
N ASN A 28 6.08 10.90 -28.11
CA ASN A 28 5.10 9.93 -27.60
C ASN A 28 5.60 8.47 -27.68
N GLU A 29 6.57 8.16 -28.51
CA GLU A 29 7.20 6.84 -28.61
C GLU A 29 8.07 6.48 -27.39
N SER A 30 8.57 7.44 -26.62
CA SER A 30 9.42 7.18 -25.45
C SER A 30 8.64 6.62 -24.26
N TYR A 31 7.34 6.84 -24.20
CA TYR A 31 6.48 6.43 -23.08
C TYR A 31 5.63 5.20 -23.37
N SER A 32 5.84 4.55 -24.50
CA SER A 32 5.15 3.31 -24.86
C SER A 32 6.18 2.26 -25.27
N LYS A 33 6.12 1.07 -24.67
CA LYS A 33 7.04 -0.04 -24.91
C LYS A 33 6.25 -1.32 -25.08
N THR A 34 6.60 -2.09 -26.12
CA THR A 34 5.97 -3.40 -26.42
C THR A 34 7.01 -4.51 -26.24
N VAL A 35 6.67 -5.52 -25.46
CA VAL A 35 7.45 -6.74 -25.25
C VAL A 35 6.49 -7.91 -25.31
N ASP A 36 6.81 -8.92 -26.15
CA ASP A 36 6.05 -10.17 -26.29
C ASP A 36 4.52 -9.97 -26.41
N GLY A 37 4.08 -9.00 -27.26
CA GLY A 37 2.67 -8.72 -27.50
C GLY A 37 1.98 -7.89 -26.40
N THR A 38 2.69 -7.55 -25.34
CA THR A 38 2.19 -6.67 -24.27
C THR A 38 2.80 -5.27 -24.39
N THR A 39 1.96 -4.27 -24.52
CA THR A 39 2.36 -2.86 -24.60
C THR A 39 2.04 -2.17 -23.28
N VAL A 40 3.05 -1.63 -22.61
CA VAL A 40 2.90 -0.74 -21.47
C VAL A 40 3.12 0.69 -21.93
N THR A 41 2.15 1.56 -21.66
CA THR A 41 2.22 2.99 -21.94
C THR A 41 2.11 3.78 -20.65
N LEU A 42 3.12 4.55 -20.33
CA LEU A 42 3.11 5.51 -19.24
C LEU A 42 2.43 6.80 -19.74
N SER A 43 1.22 7.09 -19.27
CA SER A 43 0.39 8.17 -19.79
C SER A 43 0.52 9.47 -19.00
N GLU A 44 0.74 9.40 -17.71
CA GLU A 44 0.90 10.56 -16.83
C GLU A 44 1.85 10.24 -15.68
N VAL A 45 2.64 11.23 -15.31
CA VAL A 45 3.51 11.22 -14.13
C VAL A 45 3.18 12.44 -13.30
N TYR A 46 2.78 12.23 -12.06
CA TYR A 46 2.46 13.29 -11.12
C TYR A 46 3.17 13.04 -9.79
N CYS A 47 3.90 14.02 -9.30
CA CYS A 47 4.60 13.96 -8.02
C CYS A 47 4.19 15.14 -7.13
N ASN A 48 3.93 14.90 -5.88
CA ASN A 48 3.69 15.92 -4.87
C ASN A 48 4.51 15.65 -3.60
N GLU A 49 4.17 16.27 -2.49
CA GLU A 49 4.87 16.07 -1.22
C GLU A 49 4.55 14.70 -0.56
N MET A 50 3.53 13.98 -1.04
CA MET A 50 3.04 12.75 -0.41
C MET A 50 3.44 11.51 -1.19
N ALA A 51 3.38 11.56 -2.53
CA ALA A 51 3.65 10.41 -3.38
C ALA A 51 4.00 10.81 -4.82
N LEU A 52 4.57 9.85 -5.53
CA LEU A 52 4.69 9.82 -6.98
C LEU A 52 3.62 8.88 -7.53
N TYR A 53 2.83 9.37 -8.49
CA TYR A 53 1.79 8.62 -9.17
C TYR A 53 2.17 8.43 -10.64
N LEU A 54 2.10 7.19 -11.10
CA LEU A 54 2.41 6.78 -12.45
C LEU A 54 1.15 6.16 -13.05
N SER A 55 0.45 6.91 -13.89
CA SER A 55 -0.71 6.40 -14.64
C SER A 55 -0.22 5.63 -15.86
N MET A 56 -0.66 4.40 -16.02
CA MET A 56 -0.27 3.55 -17.13
C MET A 56 -1.42 2.74 -17.71
N THR A 57 -1.30 2.39 -18.98
CA THR A 57 -2.14 1.38 -19.62
C THR A 57 -1.31 0.18 -20.01
N ILE A 58 -1.90 -0.99 -19.85
CA ILE A 58 -1.34 -2.28 -20.24
C ILE A 58 -2.28 -2.84 -21.30
N HIS A 59 -1.78 -2.99 -22.51
CA HIS A 59 -2.54 -3.53 -23.64
C HIS A 59 -1.91 -4.83 -24.13
N THR A 60 -2.71 -5.87 -24.32
CA THR A 60 -2.30 -7.17 -24.81
C THR A 60 -2.91 -7.47 -26.18
N GLU A 61 -2.22 -8.19 -27.06
CA GLU A 61 -2.75 -8.59 -28.37
C GLU A 61 -3.95 -9.54 -28.22
N ASP A 62 -3.88 -10.46 -27.27
CA ASP A 62 -4.96 -11.37 -26.90
C ASP A 62 -5.79 -10.78 -25.75
N LYS A 63 -6.91 -11.42 -25.40
CA LYS A 63 -7.72 -11.06 -24.24
C LYS A 63 -6.85 -11.00 -22.97
N PHE A 64 -7.00 -9.95 -22.19
CA PHE A 64 -6.34 -9.81 -20.90
C PHE A 64 -6.77 -10.97 -19.96
N PRO A 65 -5.85 -11.56 -19.17
CA PRO A 65 -6.21 -12.67 -18.29
C PRO A 65 -7.29 -12.28 -17.28
N ASP A 66 -8.22 -13.21 -17.01
CA ASP A 66 -9.19 -13.03 -15.93
C ASP A 66 -8.44 -12.92 -14.60
N THR A 67 -8.86 -12.00 -13.74
CA THR A 67 -8.17 -11.76 -12.48
C THR A 67 -9.17 -11.68 -11.32
N PHE A 68 -8.70 -11.98 -10.12
CA PHE A 68 -9.49 -11.84 -8.89
C PHE A 68 -9.91 -10.37 -8.70
N ILE A 69 -11.16 -10.17 -8.33
CA ILE A 69 -11.69 -8.85 -7.98
C ILE A 69 -11.78 -8.79 -6.44
N THR A 70 -11.07 -7.83 -5.88
CA THR A 70 -11.06 -7.58 -4.44
C THR A 70 -12.45 -7.16 -3.93
N SER A 71 -12.67 -7.17 -2.63
CA SER A 71 -13.96 -6.80 -2.01
C SER A 71 -14.41 -5.36 -2.32
N ASP A 72 -13.47 -4.47 -2.67
CA ASP A 72 -13.73 -3.10 -3.12
C ASP A 72 -13.93 -2.99 -4.66
N GLY A 73 -14.03 -4.12 -5.35
CA GLY A 73 -14.34 -4.19 -6.79
C GLY A 73 -13.16 -3.92 -7.73
N LYS A 74 -11.92 -3.99 -7.22
CA LYS A 74 -10.70 -3.74 -8.00
C LYS A 74 -10.04 -5.03 -8.46
N PRO A 75 -9.50 -5.07 -9.70
CA PRO A 75 -8.64 -6.15 -10.14
C PRO A 75 -7.36 -6.20 -9.30
N ASN A 76 -6.97 -7.39 -8.87
CA ASN A 76 -5.74 -7.60 -8.10
C ASN A 76 -4.56 -7.82 -9.06
N ILE A 77 -3.98 -6.72 -9.53
CA ILE A 77 -2.86 -6.70 -10.48
C ILE A 77 -1.71 -5.92 -9.87
N MET A 78 -0.49 -6.46 -9.97
CA MET A 78 0.72 -5.87 -9.40
C MET A 78 1.90 -6.01 -10.36
N LEU A 79 2.94 -5.24 -10.09
CA LEU A 79 4.24 -5.43 -10.70
C LEU A 79 5.00 -6.55 -9.98
N SER A 80 5.82 -7.28 -10.73
CA SER A 80 6.74 -8.24 -10.12
C SER A 80 7.69 -7.55 -9.13
N GLU A 81 8.03 -8.24 -8.05
CA GLU A 81 9.01 -7.80 -7.04
C GLU A 81 10.41 -7.48 -7.60
N ASN A 82 10.72 -7.96 -8.82
CA ASN A 82 11.96 -7.64 -9.53
C ASN A 82 11.90 -6.30 -10.27
N SER A 83 10.76 -5.61 -10.24
CA SER A 83 10.63 -4.26 -10.79
C SER A 83 11.38 -3.26 -9.93
N THR A 84 12.07 -2.31 -10.55
CA THR A 84 12.92 -1.35 -9.84
C THR A 84 12.71 0.08 -10.32
N VAL A 85 13.01 1.01 -9.44
CA VAL A 85 13.11 2.44 -9.76
C VAL A 85 14.48 2.96 -9.34
N LYS A 86 15.09 3.81 -10.15
CA LYS A 86 16.32 4.53 -9.87
C LYS A 86 16.06 6.02 -10.00
N TYR A 87 16.34 6.78 -8.95
CA TYR A 87 16.30 8.23 -8.97
C TYR A 87 17.70 8.78 -9.15
N ASP A 88 17.85 9.90 -9.87
CA ASP A 88 19.16 10.52 -10.17
C ASP A 88 19.83 11.15 -8.93
N TYR A 89 19.06 11.42 -7.87
CA TYR A 89 19.55 11.91 -6.58
C TYR A 89 19.91 10.80 -5.59
N MET A 90 19.74 9.52 -5.96
CA MET A 90 20.08 8.36 -5.13
C MET A 90 21.19 7.53 -5.78
N ASP A 91 22.07 6.97 -4.95
CA ASP A 91 23.21 6.19 -5.43
C ASP A 91 22.78 4.83 -6.01
N GLU A 92 21.75 4.21 -5.44
CA GLU A 92 21.26 2.87 -5.79
C GLU A 92 19.82 2.91 -6.31
N LYS A 93 19.40 1.80 -6.90
CA LYS A 93 18.02 1.58 -7.31
C LYS A 93 17.26 0.88 -6.19
N SER A 94 15.98 1.19 -6.05
CA SER A 94 15.07 0.57 -5.09
C SER A 94 14.14 -0.42 -5.78
N ASN A 95 13.80 -1.51 -5.10
CA ASN A 95 12.79 -2.45 -5.57
C ASN A 95 11.39 -1.89 -5.32
N LEU A 96 10.47 -2.15 -6.25
CA LEU A 96 9.06 -1.82 -6.13
C LEU A 96 8.31 -2.98 -5.45
N PHE A 97 8.47 -3.12 -4.14
CA PHE A 97 7.76 -4.15 -3.37
C PHE A 97 6.26 -3.86 -3.29
N ASN A 98 5.44 -4.91 -3.45
CA ASN A 98 3.98 -4.82 -3.35
C ASN A 98 3.37 -3.69 -4.20
N ALA A 99 3.92 -3.49 -5.39
CA ALA A 99 3.53 -2.42 -6.29
C ALA A 99 2.21 -2.75 -7.01
N TYR A 100 1.09 -2.60 -6.31
CA TYR A 100 -0.25 -2.77 -6.86
C TYR A 100 -0.59 -1.65 -7.84
N LEU A 101 -1.27 -2.03 -8.92
CA LEU A 101 -1.83 -1.12 -9.90
C LEU A 101 -3.31 -0.91 -9.57
N ASP A 102 -3.64 0.23 -8.96
CA ASP A 102 -5.02 0.60 -8.69
C ASP A 102 -5.71 1.06 -9.97
N GLY A 103 -6.61 0.24 -10.50
CA GLY A 103 -7.17 0.53 -11.80
C GLY A 103 -8.38 -0.31 -12.20
N LYS A 104 -8.67 -0.31 -13.50
CA LYS A 104 -9.82 -1.01 -14.09
C LYS A 104 -9.53 -1.49 -15.51
N MET A 105 -10.28 -2.49 -15.96
CA MET A 105 -10.35 -2.85 -17.38
C MET A 105 -11.08 -1.75 -18.16
N LEU A 106 -10.48 -1.31 -19.26
CA LEU A 106 -11.12 -0.41 -20.23
C LEU A 106 -11.90 -1.20 -21.30
N ASP A 107 -11.34 -2.34 -21.69
CA ASP A 107 -11.89 -3.32 -22.61
C ASP A 107 -11.25 -4.69 -22.34
N ASP A 108 -11.57 -5.71 -23.16
CA ASP A 108 -11.06 -7.08 -22.96
C ASP A 108 -9.54 -7.22 -23.09
N ASN A 109 -8.87 -6.23 -23.68
CA ASN A 109 -7.44 -6.28 -23.99
C ASN A 109 -6.64 -5.20 -23.25
N THR A 110 -7.30 -4.28 -22.54
CA THR A 110 -6.66 -3.08 -22.00
C THR A 110 -7.01 -2.85 -20.54
N TYR A 111 -6.00 -2.83 -19.69
CA TYR A 111 -6.09 -2.41 -18.31
C TYR A 111 -5.49 -1.02 -18.14
N ALA A 112 -6.16 -0.13 -17.40
CA ALA A 112 -5.63 1.17 -17.00
C ALA A 112 -5.48 1.19 -15.46
N GLY A 113 -4.27 1.50 -14.99
CA GLY A 113 -3.95 1.52 -13.57
C GLY A 113 -3.01 2.64 -13.19
N VAL A 114 -2.94 2.91 -11.89
CA VAL A 114 -2.05 3.88 -11.28
C VAL A 114 -1.15 3.16 -10.29
N LEU A 115 0.16 3.31 -10.45
CA LEU A 115 1.15 2.95 -9.45
C LEU A 115 1.38 4.15 -8.54
N ARG A 116 1.23 3.96 -7.23
CA ARG A 116 1.56 4.95 -6.22
C ARG A 116 2.86 4.56 -5.50
N ILE A 117 3.82 5.48 -5.48
CA ILE A 117 5.07 5.32 -4.73
C ILE A 117 5.07 6.41 -3.63
N PRO A 118 4.98 6.05 -2.34
CA PRO A 118 5.05 7.03 -1.25
C PRO A 118 6.38 7.78 -1.25
N VAL A 119 6.38 9.04 -0.82
CA VAL A 119 7.62 9.83 -0.72
C VAL A 119 8.60 9.19 0.26
N GLU A 120 8.11 8.52 1.29
CA GLU A 120 8.93 7.78 2.24
C GLU A 120 9.80 6.72 1.52
N ASP A 121 9.24 5.98 0.57
CA ASP A 121 9.98 4.97 -0.20
C ASP A 121 10.99 5.61 -1.17
N MET A 122 10.78 6.88 -1.53
CA MET A 122 11.69 7.67 -2.39
C MET A 122 12.85 8.29 -1.62
N THR A 123 12.91 8.13 -0.30
CA THR A 123 13.91 8.74 0.60
C THR A 123 14.71 7.72 1.40
N VAL A 124 14.49 6.42 1.18
CA VAL A 124 15.19 5.35 1.91
C VAL A 124 16.63 5.22 1.39
N ASP A 125 17.59 5.36 2.27
CA ASP A 125 19.01 5.08 1.99
C ASP A 125 19.31 3.60 2.28
N ASP A 126 18.92 2.71 1.37
CA ASP A 126 19.10 1.25 1.52
C ASP A 126 20.56 0.87 1.78
N ALA A 127 21.49 1.50 1.07
CA ALA A 127 22.93 1.27 1.26
C ALA A 127 23.40 1.71 2.65
N GLY A 128 22.92 2.86 3.11
CA GLY A 128 23.18 3.36 4.45
C GLY A 128 22.63 2.43 5.53
N TRP A 129 21.40 1.98 5.38
CA TRP A 129 20.79 1.02 6.31
C TRP A 129 21.50 -0.33 6.33
N THR A 130 21.85 -0.87 5.15
CA THR A 130 22.63 -2.11 5.06
C THR A 130 23.94 -1.97 5.82
N LYS A 131 24.65 -0.86 5.63
CA LYS A 131 25.91 -0.59 6.32
C LYS A 131 25.74 -0.42 7.81
N PHE A 132 24.70 0.28 8.24
CA PHE A 132 24.37 0.42 9.67
C PHE A 132 24.14 -0.94 10.31
N TYR A 133 23.33 -1.81 9.68
CA TYR A 133 23.04 -3.15 10.22
C TYR A 133 24.28 -4.05 10.27
N GLU A 134 25.18 -3.99 9.29
CA GLU A 134 26.47 -4.70 9.36
C GLU A 134 27.28 -4.28 10.59
N VAL A 135 27.44 -2.98 10.82
CA VAL A 135 28.21 -2.45 11.95
C VAL A 135 27.51 -2.73 13.28
N ARG A 136 26.20 -2.59 13.33
CA ARG A 136 25.37 -2.93 14.50
C ARG A 136 25.53 -4.39 14.89
N ASN A 137 25.43 -5.31 13.94
CA ASN A 137 25.56 -6.74 14.21
C ASN A 137 26.99 -7.11 14.63
N ALA A 138 28.00 -6.45 14.06
CA ALA A 138 29.38 -6.60 14.54
C ALA A 138 29.54 -6.14 16.00
N PHE A 139 28.94 -5.01 16.38
CA PHE A 139 28.91 -4.52 17.76
C PHE A 139 28.22 -5.53 18.71
N PHE A 140 27.09 -6.10 18.32
CA PHE A 140 26.42 -7.14 19.12
C PHE A 140 27.29 -8.36 19.31
N LYS A 141 27.97 -8.81 18.26
CA LYS A 141 28.90 -9.92 18.32
C LYS A 141 30.08 -9.66 19.27
N GLU A 142 30.63 -8.45 19.29
CA GLU A 142 31.67 -8.02 20.24
C GLU A 142 31.17 -8.06 21.69
N LYS A 143 29.87 -7.83 21.91
CA LYS A 143 29.22 -7.96 23.24
C LYS A 143 28.82 -9.40 23.58
N GLY A 144 29.11 -10.36 22.70
CA GLY A 144 28.77 -11.77 22.90
C GLY A 144 27.28 -12.09 22.63
N ILE A 145 26.61 -11.24 21.88
CA ILE A 145 25.20 -11.40 21.51
C ILE A 145 25.15 -11.99 20.11
N ASP A 146 24.44 -13.11 19.97
CA ASP A 146 24.18 -13.76 18.69
C ASP A 146 22.74 -13.47 18.26
N VAL A 147 22.58 -12.64 17.23
CA VAL A 147 21.27 -12.25 16.68
C VAL A 147 20.62 -13.33 15.83
N ASP A 148 21.40 -14.34 15.40
CA ASP A 148 20.94 -15.47 14.61
C ASP A 148 20.58 -16.69 15.49
N SER A 149 20.66 -16.54 16.81
CA SER A 149 20.33 -17.59 17.77
C SER A 149 18.81 -17.81 17.84
N GLU A 150 18.38 -19.07 17.88
CA GLU A 150 16.96 -19.43 18.09
C GLU A 150 16.36 -18.82 19.38
N ASP A 151 17.22 -18.56 20.36
CA ASP A 151 16.84 -17.93 21.64
C ASP A 151 16.89 -16.40 21.62
N PHE A 152 17.14 -15.77 20.48
CA PHE A 152 17.23 -14.32 20.38
C PHE A 152 15.86 -13.67 20.65
N SER A 153 15.89 -12.61 21.47
CA SER A 153 14.75 -11.67 21.61
C SER A 153 15.26 -10.26 21.90
N PHE A 154 14.48 -9.25 21.55
CA PHE A 154 14.81 -7.86 21.82
C PHE A 154 14.89 -7.55 23.31
N ASP A 155 14.10 -8.23 24.15
CA ASP A 155 14.18 -8.10 25.61
C ASP A 155 15.52 -8.60 26.17
N LYS A 156 15.98 -9.77 25.69
CA LYS A 156 17.32 -10.30 26.06
C LYS A 156 18.44 -9.39 25.56
N LEU A 157 18.27 -8.81 24.37
CA LEU A 157 19.21 -7.85 23.82
C LEU A 157 19.27 -6.58 24.66
N ALA A 158 18.12 -6.00 25.03
CA ALA A 158 18.04 -4.83 25.91
C ALA A 158 18.73 -5.10 27.24
N GLN A 159 18.44 -6.24 27.89
CA GLN A 159 19.04 -6.64 29.14
C GLN A 159 20.57 -6.80 29.00
N ALA A 160 21.07 -7.46 27.96
CA ALA A 160 22.49 -7.66 27.72
C ALA A 160 23.24 -6.34 27.48
N LEU A 161 22.57 -5.35 26.89
CA LEU A 161 23.12 -4.01 26.66
C LEU A 161 22.92 -3.06 27.85
N GLY A 162 22.14 -3.46 28.86
CA GLY A 162 21.83 -2.60 30.03
C GLY A 162 20.84 -1.47 29.69
N MET A 163 19.94 -1.73 28.76
CA MET A 163 18.88 -0.83 28.32
C MET A 163 17.54 -1.27 28.93
N ASP A 164 16.64 -0.33 29.20
CA ASP A 164 15.28 -0.65 29.66
C ASP A 164 14.46 -1.26 28.51
N GLU A 165 14.62 -0.71 27.30
CA GLU A 165 14.00 -1.18 26.07
C GLU A 165 15.01 -1.01 24.93
N TYR A 166 15.07 -1.99 24.01
CA TYR A 166 15.96 -1.91 22.86
C TYR A 166 15.39 -0.97 21.78
N SER A 167 16.26 -0.06 21.32
CA SER A 167 16.04 0.73 20.13
C SER A 167 17.39 1.02 19.46
N ASP A 168 17.44 0.91 18.12
CA ASP A 168 18.61 1.29 17.34
C ASP A 168 19.04 2.74 17.57
N GLU A 169 18.10 3.65 17.84
CA GLU A 169 18.34 5.06 18.15
C GLU A 169 19.09 5.26 19.47
N ASN A 170 18.92 4.33 20.41
CA ASN A 170 19.54 4.38 21.74
C ASN A 170 20.89 3.68 21.81
N LEU A 171 21.33 2.97 20.76
CA LEU A 171 22.63 2.28 20.73
C LEU A 171 23.82 3.17 21.06
N PRO A 172 23.91 4.45 20.63
CA PRO A 172 25.02 5.32 21.00
C PRO A 172 25.19 5.51 22.50
N GLN A 173 24.12 5.40 23.30
CA GLN A 173 24.16 5.54 24.76
C GLN A 173 24.93 4.40 25.43
N VAL A 174 25.02 3.24 24.79
CA VAL A 174 25.74 2.07 25.26
C VAL A 174 27.04 1.81 24.47
N GLY A 175 27.45 2.80 23.67
CA GLY A 175 28.69 2.76 22.88
C GLY A 175 28.56 2.03 21.55
N GLY A 176 27.35 1.79 21.09
CA GLY A 176 27.06 1.26 19.75
C GLY A 176 27.08 2.33 18.65
N PRO A 177 26.85 1.93 17.38
CA PRO A 177 26.83 2.85 16.23
C PRO A 177 25.61 3.77 16.28
N ALA A 178 25.76 5.00 15.78
CA ALA A 178 24.65 5.90 15.53
C ALA A 178 24.13 5.71 14.10
N ILE A 179 22.81 5.70 13.93
CA ILE A 179 22.16 5.62 12.60
C ILE A 179 22.67 6.74 11.68
N SER A 180 22.76 7.97 12.21
CA SER A 180 23.20 9.15 11.47
C SER A 180 24.61 9.11 10.91
N ASP A 181 25.46 8.16 11.38
CA ASP A 181 26.83 8.00 10.87
C ASP A 181 26.83 7.22 9.52
N TYR A 182 25.76 6.54 9.20
CA TYR A 182 25.65 5.65 8.05
C TYR A 182 24.49 6.01 7.13
N VAL A 183 23.32 6.33 7.67
CA VAL A 183 22.08 6.59 6.94
C VAL A 183 21.96 8.07 6.66
N LYS A 184 21.80 8.44 5.39
CA LYS A 184 21.62 9.82 4.93
C LYS A 184 20.15 10.22 5.05
N ASP A 185 19.92 11.49 5.46
CA ASP A 185 18.61 12.14 5.33
C ASP A 185 18.42 12.61 3.87
N ILE A 186 17.82 11.76 3.05
CA ILE A 186 17.56 12.03 1.63
C ILE A 186 16.25 12.80 1.51
N LYS A 187 16.27 13.88 0.71
CA LYS A 187 15.08 14.66 0.39
C LYS A 187 14.80 14.57 -1.11
N VAL A 188 13.54 14.34 -1.44
CA VAL A 188 13.12 14.36 -2.84
C VAL A 188 13.25 15.78 -3.39
N PRO A 189 14.06 16.02 -4.44
CA PRO A 189 14.19 17.34 -5.05
C PRO A 189 12.88 17.80 -5.72
N ASP A 190 12.75 19.09 -5.98
CA ASP A 190 11.61 19.63 -6.74
C ASP A 190 11.61 19.17 -8.21
N ARG A 191 12.79 18.82 -8.74
CA ARG A 191 12.97 18.23 -10.08
C ARG A 191 14.01 17.13 -9.99
N PHE A 192 13.69 16.00 -10.61
CA PHE A 192 14.58 14.85 -10.68
C PHE A 192 14.27 14.00 -11.92
N ALA A 193 15.22 13.17 -12.32
CA ALA A 193 15.01 12.13 -13.33
C ALA A 193 14.90 10.77 -12.66
N MET A 194 14.06 9.89 -13.23
CA MET A 194 13.96 8.50 -12.78
C MET A 194 14.07 7.54 -13.96
N GLU A 195 14.67 6.40 -13.70
CA GLU A 195 14.63 5.21 -14.55
C GLU A 195 13.69 4.18 -13.88
N LEU A 196 12.62 3.84 -14.59
CA LEU A 196 11.64 2.83 -14.17
C LEU A 196 11.86 1.57 -14.99
N ASP A 197 12.14 0.46 -14.33
CA ASP A 197 12.39 -0.86 -14.94
C ASP A 197 11.31 -1.83 -14.45
N LEU A 198 10.24 -1.99 -15.24
CA LEU A 198 9.13 -2.87 -14.94
C LEU A 198 9.43 -4.27 -15.44
N LYS A 199 9.46 -5.23 -14.53
CA LYS A 199 9.64 -6.66 -14.82
C LYS A 199 8.34 -7.38 -14.57
N ASP A 200 7.82 -8.01 -15.58
CA ASP A 200 6.61 -8.82 -15.46
C ASP A 200 5.42 -8.10 -14.78
N ILE A 201 4.23 -8.37 -15.23
CA ILE A 201 2.97 -7.92 -14.61
C ILE A 201 2.26 -9.17 -14.15
N VAL A 202 1.82 -9.16 -12.90
CA VAL A 202 1.26 -10.33 -12.22
C VAL A 202 -0.17 -10.03 -11.79
N GLY A 203 -1.07 -10.98 -12.01
CA GLY A 203 -2.43 -10.91 -11.50
C GLY A 203 -2.80 -12.16 -10.73
N THR A 204 -3.63 -12.02 -9.71
CA THR A 204 -4.20 -13.15 -8.99
C THR A 204 -5.33 -13.77 -9.82
N LEU A 205 -5.35 -15.09 -9.95
CA LEU A 205 -6.45 -15.81 -10.60
C LEU A 205 -7.74 -15.71 -9.76
N PRO A 206 -8.92 -15.75 -10.38
CA PRO A 206 -10.17 -15.99 -9.66
C PRO A 206 -10.14 -17.29 -8.86
N ASP A 207 -10.88 -17.34 -7.74
CA ASP A 207 -10.86 -18.48 -6.82
C ASP A 207 -11.21 -19.82 -7.48
N ASP A 208 -12.09 -19.81 -8.48
CA ASP A 208 -12.49 -21.00 -9.24
C ASP A 208 -11.38 -21.52 -10.18
N GLN A 209 -10.32 -20.75 -10.38
CA GLN A 209 -9.15 -21.11 -11.18
C GLN A 209 -7.89 -21.35 -10.32
N ASP A 210 -7.99 -21.14 -9.00
CA ASP A 210 -6.90 -21.46 -8.07
C ASP A 210 -6.69 -22.98 -8.01
N THR A 211 -5.49 -23.40 -8.35
CA THR A 211 -5.06 -24.80 -8.32
C THR A 211 -4.00 -25.08 -7.27
N THR A 212 -3.86 -24.19 -6.30
CA THR A 212 -2.90 -24.36 -5.19
C THR A 212 -3.14 -25.70 -4.50
N PRO A 213 -2.13 -26.57 -4.42
CA PRO A 213 -2.30 -27.87 -3.79
C PRO A 213 -2.69 -27.73 -2.31
N ASP A 214 -3.68 -28.50 -1.90
CA ASP A 214 -3.97 -28.62 -0.46
C ASP A 214 -2.77 -29.17 0.30
N ILE A 215 -2.66 -28.81 1.58
CA ILE A 215 -1.67 -29.43 2.46
C ILE A 215 -1.93 -30.94 2.47
N PRO A 216 -0.95 -31.79 2.09
CA PRO A 216 -1.09 -33.25 2.07
C PRO A 216 -1.56 -33.81 3.41
N GLN A 217 -2.40 -34.86 3.36
CA GLN A 217 -2.97 -35.45 4.56
C GLN A 217 -1.90 -35.99 5.51
N ASP A 218 -0.80 -36.54 4.98
CA ASP A 218 0.31 -37.05 5.79
C ASP A 218 0.99 -35.95 6.61
N LEU A 219 1.15 -34.73 6.05
CA LEU A 219 1.70 -33.60 6.80
C LEU A 219 0.72 -33.12 7.89
N ARG A 220 -0.57 -33.08 7.59
CA ARG A 220 -1.58 -32.73 8.60
C ARG A 220 -1.61 -33.77 9.73
N ASP A 221 -1.54 -35.05 9.38
CA ASP A 221 -1.54 -36.13 10.37
C ASP A 221 -0.29 -36.07 11.26
N GLU A 222 0.87 -35.80 10.69
CA GLU A 222 2.13 -35.62 11.44
C GLU A 222 2.04 -34.40 12.38
N TYR A 223 1.58 -33.26 11.89
CA TYR A 223 1.37 -32.06 12.70
C TYR A 223 0.42 -32.33 13.86
N ASN A 224 -0.76 -32.92 13.58
CA ASN A 224 -1.76 -33.26 14.61
C ASN A 224 -1.23 -34.28 15.63
N GLN A 225 -0.41 -35.23 15.19
CA GLN A 225 0.23 -36.19 16.10
C GLN A 225 1.22 -35.47 17.05
N LYS A 226 2.10 -34.63 16.53
CA LYS A 226 3.04 -33.83 17.35
C LYS A 226 2.28 -32.98 18.37
N MET A 227 1.21 -32.31 17.95
CA MET A 227 0.36 -31.52 18.83
C MET A 227 -0.24 -32.38 19.97
N ALA A 228 -0.82 -33.52 19.63
CA ALA A 228 -1.43 -34.42 20.59
C ALA A 228 -0.40 -35.01 21.58
N GLU A 229 0.82 -35.36 21.15
CA GLU A 229 1.90 -35.88 21.99
C GLU A 229 2.33 -34.85 23.06
N HIS A 230 2.18 -33.56 22.80
CA HIS A 230 2.48 -32.46 23.73
C HIS A 230 1.21 -31.92 24.46
N GLY A 231 0.07 -32.56 24.28
CA GLY A 231 -1.19 -32.15 24.92
C GLY A 231 -1.69 -30.79 24.46
N ILE A 232 -1.38 -30.41 23.21
CA ILE A 232 -1.81 -29.16 22.60
C ILE A 232 -3.08 -29.44 21.79
N SER A 233 -4.15 -28.68 22.06
CA SER A 233 -5.39 -28.74 21.26
C SER A 233 -5.17 -28.04 19.93
N THR A 234 -5.78 -28.61 18.86
CA THR A 234 -5.84 -27.97 17.53
C THR A 234 -7.13 -27.14 17.36
N ASP A 235 -7.91 -26.96 18.42
CA ASP A 235 -9.12 -26.14 18.40
C ASP A 235 -8.73 -24.67 18.70
N ASP A 236 -9.06 -23.76 17.79
CA ASP A 236 -8.74 -22.32 17.92
C ASP A 236 -9.29 -21.72 19.23
N ALA A 237 -10.42 -22.25 19.74
CA ALA A 237 -11.01 -21.78 20.99
C ALA A 237 -10.12 -22.02 22.23
N ASP A 238 -9.19 -22.97 22.16
CA ASP A 238 -8.31 -23.34 23.26
C ASP A 238 -6.91 -22.69 23.17
N TYR A 239 -6.56 -22.02 22.07
CA TYR A 239 -5.21 -21.46 21.86
C TYR A 239 -4.80 -20.48 22.96
N GLU A 240 -5.69 -19.61 23.39
CA GLU A 240 -5.43 -18.64 24.47
C GLU A 240 -5.17 -19.30 25.84
N SER A 241 -5.59 -20.56 26.01
CA SER A 241 -5.36 -21.34 27.23
C SER A 241 -3.99 -22.02 27.28
N LEU A 242 -3.25 -22.02 26.14
CA LEU A 242 -1.94 -22.66 26.05
C LEU A 242 -0.90 -21.91 26.87
N THR A 243 0.03 -22.64 27.46
CA THR A 243 1.23 -22.05 28.05
C THR A 243 2.16 -21.50 26.97
N GLU A 244 3.05 -20.57 27.32
CA GLU A 244 4.03 -20.02 26.37
C GLU A 244 4.93 -21.11 25.75
N GLU A 245 5.28 -22.16 26.53
CA GLU A 245 6.01 -23.32 26.00
C GLU A 245 5.20 -24.06 24.93
N GLN A 246 3.91 -24.28 25.17
CA GLN A 246 3.02 -24.93 24.21
C GLN A 246 2.80 -24.09 22.94
N LYS A 247 2.66 -22.78 23.07
CA LYS A 247 2.58 -21.86 21.92
C LYS A 247 3.84 -21.90 21.07
N ASN A 248 5.01 -21.94 21.71
CA ASN A 248 6.28 -22.07 20.99
C ASN A 248 6.40 -23.42 20.25
N LEU A 249 6.00 -24.52 20.88
CA LEU A 249 5.99 -25.83 20.22
C LEU A 249 5.00 -25.90 19.06
N GLU A 250 3.79 -25.35 19.24
CA GLU A 250 2.82 -25.24 18.15
C GLU A 250 3.38 -24.49 16.97
N HIS A 251 3.96 -23.29 17.21
CA HIS A 251 4.58 -22.49 16.16
C HIS A 251 5.74 -23.23 15.46
N GLN A 252 6.55 -23.99 16.21
CA GLN A 252 7.61 -24.82 15.64
C GLN A 252 7.02 -25.89 14.72
N PHE A 253 6.03 -26.68 15.18
CA PHE A 253 5.44 -27.76 14.39
C PHE A 253 4.70 -27.24 13.16
N PHE A 254 4.03 -26.10 13.30
CA PHE A 254 3.41 -25.40 12.18
C PHE A 254 4.44 -24.98 11.14
N THR A 255 5.56 -24.40 11.56
CA THR A 255 6.67 -24.00 10.69
C THR A 255 7.29 -25.21 9.98
N GLU A 256 7.51 -26.32 10.69
CA GLU A 256 8.05 -27.58 10.13
C GLU A 256 7.10 -28.12 9.03
N MET A 257 5.78 -28.16 9.28
CA MET A 257 4.78 -28.60 8.32
C MET A 257 4.79 -27.74 7.05
N TRP A 258 4.84 -26.40 7.21
CA TRP A 258 4.87 -25.50 6.06
C TRP A 258 6.18 -25.56 5.29
N ASN A 259 7.32 -25.72 5.96
CA ASN A 259 8.61 -25.90 5.28
C ASN A 259 8.60 -27.16 4.41
N GLU A 260 8.07 -28.27 4.93
CA GLU A 260 7.96 -29.51 4.16
C GLU A 260 6.94 -29.38 3.02
N TYR A 261 5.81 -28.67 3.24
CA TYR A 261 4.86 -28.36 2.19
C TYR A 261 5.53 -27.58 1.04
N PHE A 262 6.30 -26.54 1.35
CA PHE A 262 7.00 -25.75 0.33
C PHE A 262 8.19 -26.49 -0.32
N GLU A 263 8.79 -27.45 0.37
CA GLU A 263 9.74 -28.37 -0.27
C GLU A 263 9.06 -29.25 -1.33
N ARG A 264 7.84 -29.70 -1.07
CA ARG A 264 7.04 -30.48 -2.02
C ARG A 264 6.45 -29.64 -3.16
N TYR A 265 6.09 -28.39 -2.85
CA TYR A 265 5.45 -27.44 -3.77
C TYR A 265 6.18 -26.09 -3.76
N PRO A 266 7.41 -26.03 -4.29
CA PRO A 266 8.23 -24.82 -4.22
C PRO A 266 7.58 -23.63 -4.92
N GLU A 267 6.76 -23.86 -5.94
CA GLU A 267 6.04 -22.81 -6.66
C GLU A 267 4.91 -22.17 -5.85
N ALA A 268 4.47 -22.80 -4.76
CA ALA A 268 3.48 -22.22 -3.83
C ALA A 268 4.11 -21.25 -2.82
N ASN A 269 5.43 -21.30 -2.61
CA ASN A 269 6.17 -20.45 -1.67
C ASN A 269 6.71 -19.17 -2.32
N GLU A 270 6.64 -19.02 -3.62
CA GLU A 270 7.07 -17.80 -4.29
C GLU A 270 6.06 -16.68 -3.98
N GLY A 271 6.55 -15.42 -3.81
CA GLY A 271 5.71 -14.25 -3.52
C GLY A 271 4.56 -14.06 -4.53
N ASN A 272 4.69 -14.70 -5.69
CA ASN A 272 3.64 -14.92 -6.67
C ASN A 272 3.41 -16.42 -6.78
N ASN A 273 2.47 -16.95 -5.98
CA ASN A 273 2.08 -18.35 -6.07
C ASN A 273 1.59 -18.65 -7.51
N ARG A 274 2.31 -19.52 -8.22
CA ARG A 274 2.02 -19.84 -9.64
C ARG A 274 0.73 -20.62 -9.85
N TYR A 275 0.20 -21.24 -8.81
CA TYR A 275 -1.05 -21.97 -8.86
C TYR A 275 -2.28 -21.07 -8.84
N ASN A 276 -2.14 -19.86 -8.25
CA ASN A 276 -3.21 -18.87 -8.13
C ASN A 276 -2.90 -17.53 -8.81
N SER A 277 -1.88 -17.47 -9.65
CA SER A 277 -1.49 -16.25 -10.36
C SER A 277 -1.20 -16.49 -11.83
N TRP A 278 -1.29 -15.43 -12.60
CA TRP A 278 -0.82 -15.38 -13.98
C TRP A 278 0.23 -14.28 -14.12
N THR A 279 1.06 -14.38 -15.18
CA THR A 279 2.13 -13.43 -15.42
C THR A 279 2.19 -13.05 -16.89
N LEU A 280 2.14 -11.74 -17.18
CA LEU A 280 2.55 -11.16 -18.45
C LEU A 280 4.05 -10.90 -18.39
N LYS A 281 4.81 -11.71 -19.10
CA LYS A 281 6.28 -11.62 -19.14
C LYS A 281 6.73 -10.37 -19.89
N GLY A 282 7.71 -9.65 -19.34
CA GLY A 282 8.26 -8.48 -20.01
C GLY A 282 9.35 -7.76 -19.25
N ASP A 283 9.92 -6.77 -19.93
CA ASP A 283 10.95 -5.86 -19.42
C ASP A 283 10.71 -4.51 -20.11
N TRP A 284 10.01 -3.61 -19.41
CA TRP A 284 9.64 -2.29 -19.94
C TRP A 284 10.40 -1.20 -19.17
N LYS A 285 11.29 -0.50 -19.88
CA LYS A 285 12.14 0.55 -19.31
C LYS A 285 11.71 1.94 -19.75
N PHE A 286 11.56 2.82 -18.78
CA PHE A 286 11.19 4.22 -19.00
C PHE A 286 12.17 5.14 -18.32
N ASN A 287 12.55 6.22 -19.02
CA ASN A 287 13.29 7.33 -18.43
C ASN A 287 12.36 8.53 -18.39
N VAL A 288 12.16 9.11 -17.21
CA VAL A 288 11.15 10.11 -16.97
C VAL A 288 11.73 11.27 -16.18
N ASP A 289 11.51 12.49 -16.68
CA ASP A 289 11.76 13.71 -15.92
C ASP A 289 10.54 14.05 -15.08
N VAL A 290 10.71 14.27 -13.79
CA VAL A 290 9.66 14.53 -12.82
C VAL A 290 9.83 15.93 -12.24
N GLU A 291 8.73 16.69 -12.18
CA GLU A 291 8.64 17.95 -11.47
C GLU A 291 7.54 17.86 -10.40
N LYS A 292 7.88 18.21 -9.15
CA LYS A 292 6.89 18.23 -8.06
C LYS A 292 5.84 19.31 -8.30
N ASN A 293 4.59 18.94 -8.16
CA ASN A 293 3.48 19.87 -8.12
C ASN A 293 2.96 20.00 -6.69
N THR A 294 3.12 21.17 -6.09
CA THR A 294 2.61 21.50 -4.76
C THR A 294 1.40 22.44 -4.80
N SER A 295 1.02 22.94 -6.00
CA SER A 295 -0.05 23.91 -6.16
C SER A 295 -1.45 23.33 -5.90
N ASP A 296 -1.61 22.03 -6.11
CA ASP A 296 -2.89 21.32 -6.02
C ASP A 296 -3.11 20.68 -4.64
N THR A 297 -2.20 20.94 -3.71
CA THR A 297 -2.26 20.42 -2.34
C THR A 297 -2.99 21.39 -1.43
N VAL A 298 -4.05 20.93 -0.77
CA VAL A 298 -4.84 21.70 0.19
C VAL A 298 -4.70 21.08 1.57
N LYS A 299 -4.07 21.79 2.49
CA LYS A 299 -3.94 21.35 3.89
C LYS A 299 -4.94 22.10 4.78
N LYS A 300 -5.62 21.36 5.66
CA LYS A 300 -6.54 21.89 6.65
C LYS A 300 -6.24 21.31 8.03
N ASP A 301 -6.13 22.17 9.03
CA ASP A 301 -6.11 21.77 10.42
C ASP A 301 -7.55 21.40 10.83
N VAL A 302 -7.69 20.20 11.35
CA VAL A 302 -9.00 19.59 11.69
C VAL A 302 -9.23 19.67 13.19
N ASN A 303 -8.26 19.24 13.98
CA ASN A 303 -8.26 19.25 15.44
C ASN A 303 -9.53 18.61 16.03
N VAL A 304 -9.88 17.42 15.55
CA VAL A 304 -10.90 16.55 16.15
C VAL A 304 -10.20 15.62 17.11
N VAL A 305 -10.01 16.11 18.33
CA VAL A 305 -9.18 15.45 19.34
C VAL A 305 -9.91 15.44 20.70
N ASP A 306 -9.56 14.48 21.54
CA ASP A 306 -10.00 14.41 22.92
C ASP A 306 -9.27 15.44 23.83
N GLU A 307 -9.51 15.37 25.14
CA GLU A 307 -8.89 16.25 26.13
C GLU A 307 -7.37 16.07 26.26
N ASN A 308 -6.84 14.92 25.82
CA ASN A 308 -5.40 14.60 25.80
C ASN A 308 -4.72 15.02 24.47
N GLY A 309 -5.52 15.43 23.49
CA GLY A 309 -5.04 15.78 22.16
C GLY A 309 -4.95 14.59 21.21
N ASP A 310 -5.52 13.42 21.58
CA ASP A 310 -5.56 12.23 20.74
C ASP A 310 -6.73 12.32 19.75
N GLY A 311 -6.47 12.02 18.49
CA GLY A 311 -7.44 12.08 17.40
C GLY A 311 -6.87 12.61 16.09
N VAL A 312 -7.73 13.22 15.26
CA VAL A 312 -7.37 13.74 13.94
C VAL A 312 -6.86 15.18 14.05
N LEU A 313 -5.61 15.39 13.66
CA LEU A 313 -4.95 16.69 13.71
C LEU A 313 -5.17 17.51 12.45
N SER A 314 -4.89 16.93 11.28
CA SER A 314 -4.97 17.63 10.01
C SER A 314 -5.29 16.68 8.85
N ILE A 315 -5.74 17.28 7.75
CA ILE A 315 -5.98 16.62 6.48
C ILE A 315 -5.22 17.33 5.39
N THR A 316 -4.58 16.56 4.53
CA THR A 316 -3.96 17.03 3.31
C THR A 316 -4.65 16.38 2.12
N LYS A 317 -5.28 17.20 1.28
CA LYS A 317 -5.92 16.77 0.04
C LYS A 317 -5.03 17.05 -1.14
N THR A 318 -4.87 16.07 -2.01
CA THR A 318 -4.24 16.19 -3.33
C THR A 318 -5.25 15.83 -4.43
N PRO A 319 -4.93 15.88 -5.71
CA PRO A 319 -5.83 15.38 -6.76
C PRO A 319 -6.17 13.89 -6.66
N PHE A 320 -5.33 13.07 -6.04
CA PHE A 320 -5.45 11.62 -6.03
C PHE A 320 -5.88 11.03 -4.69
N GLU A 321 -5.52 11.68 -3.60
CA GLU A 321 -5.77 11.16 -2.26
C GLU A 321 -6.01 12.23 -1.20
N ILE A 322 -6.59 11.80 -0.10
CA ILE A 322 -6.67 12.56 1.14
C ILE A 322 -5.81 11.83 2.17
N THR A 323 -4.85 12.52 2.74
CA THR A 323 -4.05 12.03 3.87
C THR A 323 -4.59 12.61 5.17
N MET A 324 -4.89 11.77 6.13
CA MET A 324 -5.37 12.13 7.45
C MET A 324 -4.28 11.87 8.49
N LYS A 325 -3.76 12.94 9.10
CA LYS A 325 -2.78 12.85 10.17
C LYS A 325 -3.48 12.68 11.51
N MET A 326 -3.13 11.61 12.22
CA MET A 326 -3.64 11.30 13.55
C MET A 326 -2.53 11.39 14.61
N GLN A 327 -2.95 11.58 15.85
CA GLN A 327 -2.17 11.33 17.05
C GLN A 327 -3.01 10.41 17.92
N ASP A 328 -2.57 9.17 18.09
CA ASP A 328 -3.26 8.16 18.90
C ASP A 328 -2.27 7.07 19.34
N PRO A 329 -1.35 7.39 20.29
CA PRO A 329 -0.28 6.49 20.68
C PRO A 329 -0.76 5.21 21.37
N GLU A 330 -1.99 5.21 21.89
CA GLU A 330 -2.60 4.07 22.58
C GLU A 330 -3.62 3.32 21.71
N ALA A 331 -3.74 3.68 20.41
CA ALA A 331 -4.69 3.11 19.46
C ALA A 331 -6.13 3.05 19.99
N LYS A 332 -6.59 4.13 20.62
CA LYS A 332 -7.92 4.26 21.22
C LYS A 332 -9.03 4.42 20.20
N TYR A 333 -8.68 5.00 19.05
CA TYR A 333 -9.65 5.46 18.08
C TYR A 333 -9.49 4.81 16.73
N PHE A 334 -10.63 4.60 16.07
CA PHE A 334 -10.69 4.25 14.66
C PHE A 334 -11.36 5.39 13.90
N ALA A 335 -10.69 5.90 12.87
CA ALA A 335 -11.21 6.99 12.05
C ALA A 335 -11.89 6.44 10.80
N VAL A 336 -13.10 6.93 10.53
CA VAL A 336 -13.86 6.63 9.31
C VAL A 336 -14.04 7.92 8.51
N MET A 337 -13.73 7.87 7.23
CA MET A 337 -13.91 8.99 6.31
C MET A 337 -14.96 8.63 5.26
N LEU A 338 -15.95 9.51 5.08
CA LEU A 338 -16.98 9.39 4.04
C LEU A 338 -16.86 10.54 3.04
N ASP A 339 -17.18 10.27 1.78
CA ASP A 339 -17.30 11.29 0.73
C ASP A 339 -18.60 12.12 0.84
N ALA A 340 -18.84 13.04 -0.10
CA ALA A 340 -20.02 13.90 -0.11
C ALA A 340 -21.35 13.13 -0.22
N ASN A 341 -21.33 11.93 -0.76
CA ASN A 341 -22.50 11.07 -0.88
C ASN A 341 -22.76 10.24 0.39
N GLY A 342 -21.80 10.21 1.31
CA GLY A 342 -21.82 9.38 2.52
C GLY A 342 -21.27 7.98 2.29
N ASP A 343 -20.56 7.76 1.18
CA ASP A 343 -19.88 6.50 0.89
C ASP A 343 -18.50 6.49 1.54
N ILE A 344 -18.05 5.30 1.99
CA ILE A 344 -16.74 5.17 2.64
C ILE A 344 -15.64 5.45 1.62
N MET A 345 -14.70 6.28 2.03
CA MET A 345 -13.47 6.52 1.28
C MET A 345 -12.59 5.28 1.33
N PRO A 346 -12.12 4.76 0.17
CA PRO A 346 -11.24 3.59 0.16
C PRO A 346 -9.94 3.88 0.89
N TYR A 347 -9.58 3.00 1.81
CA TYR A 347 -8.30 3.07 2.49
C TYR A 347 -7.17 2.75 1.50
N GLY A 348 -6.25 3.68 1.33
CA GLY A 348 -5.14 3.59 0.38
C GLY A 348 -3.81 3.15 1.01
N GLY A 349 -3.80 2.91 2.32
CA GLY A 349 -2.61 2.52 3.06
C GLY A 349 -2.14 3.60 4.04
N VAL A 350 -1.01 3.33 4.67
CA VAL A 350 -0.34 4.25 5.61
C VAL A 350 0.62 5.13 4.81
N ALA A 351 0.53 6.46 4.96
CA ALA A 351 1.49 7.40 4.37
C ALA A 351 2.78 7.46 5.21
N ASN A 352 2.63 7.37 6.54
CA ASN A 352 3.71 7.26 7.52
C ASN A 352 3.10 6.76 8.84
N SER A 353 3.92 6.54 9.87
CA SER A 353 3.51 5.95 11.15
C SER A 353 2.30 6.63 11.83
N ASN A 354 1.93 7.84 11.41
CA ASN A 354 0.86 8.65 12.02
C ASN A 354 -0.13 9.23 10.99
N ALA A 355 -0.15 8.71 9.76
CA ALA A 355 -1.00 9.24 8.71
C ALA A 355 -1.55 8.15 7.79
N ASP A 356 -2.87 8.10 7.69
CA ASP A 356 -3.62 7.23 6.78
C ASP A 356 -3.95 7.94 5.48
N THR A 357 -3.93 7.23 4.37
CA THR A 357 -4.34 7.73 3.06
C THR A 357 -5.66 7.11 2.60
N TYR A 358 -6.43 7.90 1.87
CA TYR A 358 -7.71 7.51 1.30
C TYR A 358 -7.75 7.94 -0.17
N ALA A 359 -7.96 6.98 -1.06
CA ALA A 359 -8.02 7.25 -2.50
C ALA A 359 -9.28 8.04 -2.87
N ILE A 360 -9.12 9.08 -3.71
CA ILE A 360 -10.23 9.90 -4.18
C ILE A 360 -10.97 9.20 -5.33
N GLN A 361 -10.24 8.70 -6.34
CA GLN A 361 -10.82 8.08 -7.52
C GLN A 361 -11.91 8.96 -8.17
N ASP A 362 -13.10 8.40 -8.46
CA ASP A 362 -14.25 9.09 -9.07
C ASP A 362 -15.21 9.71 -8.02
N ARG A 363 -14.77 9.88 -6.78
CA ARG A 363 -15.63 10.30 -5.67
C ARG A 363 -15.81 11.80 -5.60
N ASP A 364 -17.01 12.24 -5.21
CA ASP A 364 -17.26 13.63 -4.86
C ASP A 364 -16.72 13.96 -3.48
N ILE A 365 -15.60 14.66 -3.44
CA ILE A 365 -14.92 15.10 -2.22
C ILE A 365 -15.13 16.59 -1.93
N SER A 366 -16.12 17.23 -2.56
CA SER A 366 -16.48 18.62 -2.21
C SER A 366 -16.85 18.77 -0.73
N THR A 367 -17.33 17.67 -0.14
CA THR A 367 -17.58 17.53 1.30
C THR A 367 -17.06 16.18 1.76
N VAL A 368 -16.34 16.18 2.87
CA VAL A 368 -15.82 14.97 3.51
C VAL A 368 -16.29 14.96 4.97
N TYR A 369 -16.81 13.81 5.40
CA TYR A 369 -17.23 13.57 6.78
C TYR A 369 -16.21 12.69 7.48
N ILE A 370 -15.73 13.11 8.65
CA ILE A 370 -14.78 12.38 9.49
C ILE A 370 -15.48 11.98 10.76
N TYR A 371 -15.43 10.70 11.10
CA TYR A 371 -15.94 10.14 12.33
C TYR A 371 -14.80 9.44 13.08
N LEU A 372 -14.67 9.76 14.36
CA LEU A 372 -13.70 9.14 15.24
C LEU A 372 -14.45 8.29 16.25
N CYS A 373 -14.38 6.98 16.08
CA CYS A 373 -15.04 5.98 16.91
C CYS A 373 -14.06 5.41 17.93
N ASP A 374 -14.55 4.91 19.06
CA ASP A 374 -13.75 4.04 19.90
C ASP A 374 -13.30 2.80 19.10
N TYR A 375 -12.02 2.40 19.22
CA TYR A 375 -11.45 1.35 18.39
C TYR A 375 -12.17 0.01 18.58
N TYR A 376 -12.36 -0.43 19.82
CA TYR A 376 -13.00 -1.72 20.12
C TYR A 376 -14.49 -1.69 19.78
N GLU A 377 -15.20 -0.62 20.14
CA GLU A 377 -16.60 -0.44 19.79
C GLU A 377 -16.82 -0.47 18.27
N TYR A 378 -15.92 0.14 17.50
CA TYR A 378 -15.97 0.09 16.05
C TYR A 378 -15.73 -1.33 15.52
N MET A 379 -14.67 -1.99 15.97
CA MET A 379 -14.30 -3.31 15.44
C MET A 379 -15.30 -4.40 15.82
N ASP A 380 -15.83 -4.38 17.06
CA ASP A 380 -16.69 -5.43 17.58
C ASP A 380 -18.17 -5.22 17.22
N GLU A 381 -18.65 -3.97 17.19
CA GLU A 381 -20.07 -3.69 17.07
C GLU A 381 -20.46 -2.97 15.76
N LEU A 382 -19.65 -2.02 15.28
CA LEU A 382 -20.04 -1.19 14.13
C LEU A 382 -19.63 -1.78 12.80
N LYS A 383 -18.38 -2.24 12.67
CA LYS A 383 -17.80 -2.72 11.41
C LYS A 383 -18.66 -3.84 10.78
N GLY A 384 -19.17 -4.76 11.58
CA GLY A 384 -20.02 -5.87 11.12
C GLY A 384 -21.39 -5.44 10.58
N GLN A 385 -21.82 -4.20 10.81
CA GLN A 385 -23.09 -3.66 10.31
C GLN A 385 -22.96 -2.98 8.94
N GLN A 386 -21.75 -2.87 8.43
CA GLN A 386 -21.49 -2.32 7.11
C GLN A 386 -21.75 -3.36 6.03
N ASN A 387 -22.52 -3.01 5.00
CA ASN A 387 -22.67 -3.84 3.82
C ASN A 387 -21.54 -3.51 2.82
N PHE A 388 -20.57 -4.42 2.71
CA PHE A 388 -19.42 -4.26 1.80
C PHE A 388 -19.65 -4.89 0.42
N ASP A 389 -20.52 -5.90 0.31
CA ASP A 389 -20.57 -6.75 -0.88
C ASP A 389 -21.27 -6.11 -2.09
N ASN A 390 -22.22 -5.21 -1.89
CA ASN A 390 -22.83 -4.39 -2.94
C ASN A 390 -23.58 -3.22 -2.27
N PRO A 391 -22.89 -2.19 -1.80
CA PRO A 391 -23.51 -1.12 -1.04
C PRO A 391 -24.47 -0.32 -1.91
N THR A 392 -25.70 -0.16 -1.43
CA THR A 392 -26.69 0.72 -2.04
C THR A 392 -26.55 2.13 -1.43
N LYS A 393 -27.09 3.14 -2.12
CA LYS A 393 -27.14 4.50 -1.57
C LYS A 393 -27.89 4.56 -0.22
N GLU A 394 -28.89 3.69 -0.03
CA GLU A 394 -29.62 3.56 1.24
C GLU A 394 -28.71 3.00 2.35
N ASP A 395 -27.85 2.03 2.03
CA ASP A 395 -26.90 1.45 2.98
C ASP A 395 -25.88 2.52 3.42
N GLY A 396 -25.38 3.34 2.50
CA GLY A 396 -24.50 4.48 2.82
C GLY A 396 -25.14 5.49 3.78
N GLN A 397 -26.42 5.81 3.58
CA GLN A 397 -27.14 6.72 4.47
C GLN A 397 -27.38 6.11 5.87
N LYS A 398 -27.70 4.82 5.94
CA LYS A 398 -27.81 4.09 7.22
C LYS A 398 -26.49 4.04 7.95
N TRP A 399 -25.41 3.76 7.23
CA TRP A 399 -24.06 3.71 7.76
C TRP A 399 -23.63 5.08 8.33
N LYS A 400 -23.82 6.15 7.55
CA LYS A 400 -23.52 7.50 8.00
C LYS A 400 -24.28 7.85 9.29
N LYS A 401 -25.57 7.53 9.34
CA LYS A 401 -26.40 7.77 10.55
C LYS A 401 -25.88 6.97 11.75
N LEU A 402 -25.49 5.70 11.54
CA LEU A 402 -24.93 4.87 12.60
C LEU A 402 -23.62 5.47 13.14
N LEU A 403 -22.75 5.98 12.26
CA LEU A 403 -21.54 6.67 12.68
C LEU A 403 -21.85 7.98 13.43
N GLU A 404 -22.85 8.76 13.00
CA GLU A 404 -23.28 9.98 13.70
C GLU A 404 -23.79 9.70 15.12
N GLU A 405 -24.41 8.54 15.34
CA GLU A 405 -24.95 8.13 16.65
C GLU A 405 -23.87 7.56 17.59
N ASN A 406 -22.79 6.97 17.05
CA ASN A 406 -21.80 6.21 17.85
C ASN A 406 -20.40 6.85 17.87
N ALA A 407 -20.05 7.76 16.95
CA ALA A 407 -18.75 8.41 16.97
C ALA A 407 -18.56 9.27 18.23
N LYS A 408 -17.40 9.17 18.85
CA LYS A 408 -17.01 10.02 19.98
C LYS A 408 -16.85 11.48 19.51
N TYR A 409 -16.31 11.65 18.31
CA TYR A 409 -16.12 12.96 17.66
C TYR A 409 -16.42 12.86 16.17
N HIS A 410 -16.90 13.94 15.59
CA HIS A 410 -17.08 14.02 14.13
C HIS A 410 -16.85 15.44 13.61
N LYS A 411 -16.50 15.55 12.34
CA LYS A 411 -16.34 16.83 11.64
C LYS A 411 -16.69 16.72 10.17
N THR A 412 -17.32 17.77 9.66
CA THR A 412 -17.56 17.95 8.23
C THR A 412 -16.57 18.98 7.68
N LEU A 413 -15.92 18.64 6.58
CA LEU A 413 -14.99 19.51 5.85
C LEU A 413 -15.52 19.77 4.45
N HIS A 414 -15.34 21.00 3.96
CA HIS A 414 -15.66 21.41 2.59
C HIS A 414 -14.36 21.79 1.87
N PHE A 415 -14.17 21.26 0.64
CA PHE A 415 -13.01 21.53 -0.19
C PHE A 415 -13.34 22.37 -1.41
#